data_865a5780c19a038d9668695a55f69340
#
_entry.id   865a5780c19a038d9668695a55f69340
#
_cell.length_a   1.000
_cell.length_b   1.000
_cell.length_c   1.000
_cell.angle_alpha   90.00
_cell.angle_beta   90.00
_cell.angle_gamma   90.00
#
_symmetry.space_group_name_H-M   'P 1'
#
loop_
_entity.id
_entity.type
_entity.pdbx_description
1 polymer ?
#
loop_
_entity_poly.entity_id
_entity_poly.type
_entity_poly.pdbx_seq_one_letter_code
_entity_poly.pdbx_strand_id
1 'polypeptide(L)'
;MILYDNLLNQELSDDLLKTLSGPFFPWYYTPFTAYSKQFATENTRDVPQFTHGFYANSHINSKYFNMVIPIMDLLPKEYNKNNLVRAKANLIYKNSMYPMGCHNTPHADMPDMDTTSLIYYVNDSDGDTVFFQETPDTFNGVVTETLRNKPKKNQAVLFNSKHLHTSVPPRENDIRIIINFVFNNEEV
;
A
#
# COMPACT_ATOMS: atom_id res chain seq x y z
N MET A 1 6.75 -6.79 11.80
CA MET A 1 6.63 -5.53 11.06
C MET A 1 7.94 -4.76 11.18
N ILE A 2 8.50 -4.27 10.08
CA ILE A 2 9.76 -3.52 10.02
C ILE A 2 9.49 -2.19 9.35
N LEU A 3 10.00 -1.10 9.92
CA LEU A 3 9.90 0.25 9.37
C LEU A 3 11.26 0.67 8.83
N TYR A 4 11.28 1.18 7.60
CA TYR A 4 12.45 1.76 6.96
C TYR A 4 12.22 3.27 6.77
N ASP A 5 13.12 4.08 7.27
CA ASP A 5 13.12 5.53 7.05
C ASP A 5 14.17 5.88 5.98
N ASN A 6 13.85 6.84 5.10
CA ASN A 6 14.75 7.31 4.04
C ASN A 6 15.34 6.16 3.19
N LEU A 7 14.45 5.27 2.72
CA LEU A 7 14.84 4.05 2.04
C LEU A 7 15.63 4.32 0.74
N LEU A 8 15.16 5.26 -0.09
CA LEU A 8 15.84 5.70 -1.30
C LEU A 8 16.74 6.91 -1.01
N ASN A 9 17.68 7.21 -1.91
CA ASN A 9 18.29 8.53 -1.93
C ASN A 9 17.25 9.59 -2.32
N GLN A 10 17.55 10.86 -2.01
CA GLN A 10 16.61 11.97 -2.18
C GLN A 10 16.18 12.16 -3.65
N GLU A 11 17.12 12.04 -4.61
CA GLU A 11 16.86 12.22 -6.03
C GLU A 11 15.84 11.21 -6.56
N LEU A 12 16.04 9.92 -6.29
CA LEU A 12 15.11 8.85 -6.70
C LEU A 12 13.74 9.00 -6.05
N SER A 13 13.68 9.39 -4.77
CA SER A 13 12.44 9.64 -4.07
C SER A 13 11.67 10.84 -4.64
N ASP A 14 12.39 11.92 -5.03
CA ASP A 14 11.80 13.10 -5.66
C ASP A 14 11.28 12.80 -7.07
N ASP A 15 12.02 12.01 -7.85
CA ASP A 15 11.62 11.59 -9.19
C ASP A 15 10.37 10.69 -9.16
N LEU A 16 10.27 9.77 -8.21
CA LEU A 16 9.07 8.98 -7.99
C LEU A 16 7.87 9.89 -7.69
N LEU A 17 8.00 10.79 -6.73
CA LEU A 17 6.93 11.72 -6.39
C LEU A 17 6.52 12.56 -7.60
N LYS A 18 7.48 13.19 -8.28
CA LYS A 18 7.23 14.02 -9.47
C LYS A 18 6.53 13.25 -10.58
N THR A 19 6.92 12.00 -10.81
CA THR A 19 6.33 11.17 -11.86
C THR A 19 4.91 10.74 -11.49
N LEU A 20 4.71 10.18 -10.28
CA LEU A 20 3.41 9.63 -9.87
C LEU A 20 2.37 10.74 -9.60
N SER A 21 2.78 11.93 -9.17
CA SER A 21 1.88 13.08 -9.03
C SER A 21 1.70 13.89 -10.31
N GLY A 22 2.45 13.56 -11.36
CA GLY A 22 2.44 14.29 -12.63
C GLY A 22 1.18 14.04 -13.45
N PRO A 23 0.83 14.99 -14.35
CA PRO A 23 -0.44 14.95 -15.10
C PRO A 23 -0.49 13.87 -16.19
N PHE A 24 0.63 13.25 -16.52
CA PHE A 24 0.73 12.24 -17.59
C PHE A 24 0.93 10.83 -17.07
N PHE A 25 0.95 10.62 -15.74
CA PHE A 25 1.02 9.28 -15.18
C PHE A 25 -0.34 8.60 -15.31
N PRO A 26 -0.42 7.37 -15.86
CA PRO A 26 -1.69 6.72 -16.16
C PRO A 26 -2.29 6.10 -14.89
N TRP A 27 -3.23 6.77 -14.28
CA TRP A 27 -4.03 6.29 -13.18
C TRP A 27 -5.35 5.69 -13.67
N TYR A 28 -5.75 4.56 -13.10
CA TYR A 28 -7.00 3.87 -13.41
C TYR A 28 -7.96 3.94 -12.22
N TYR A 29 -9.18 4.40 -12.46
CA TYR A 29 -10.21 4.50 -11.43
C TYR A 29 -10.61 3.13 -10.90
N THR A 30 -10.70 3.01 -9.56
CA THR A 30 -11.19 1.82 -8.84
C THR A 30 -12.20 2.31 -7.80
N PRO A 31 -13.47 1.84 -7.83
CA PRO A 31 -14.54 2.37 -6.97
C PRO A 31 -14.41 2.01 -5.48
N PHE A 32 -13.45 1.17 -5.12
CA PHE A 32 -13.23 0.67 -3.76
C PHE A 32 -11.74 0.45 -3.50
N THR A 33 -11.36 0.39 -2.22
CA THR A 33 -9.97 0.12 -1.80
C THR A 33 -9.68 -1.38 -1.63
N ALA A 34 -10.71 -2.18 -1.33
CA ALA A 34 -10.65 -3.65 -1.26
C ALA A 34 -11.75 -4.27 -2.12
N TYR A 35 -11.45 -5.36 -2.83
CA TYR A 35 -12.41 -6.06 -3.70
C TYR A 35 -13.50 -6.77 -2.92
N SER A 36 -13.17 -7.30 -1.74
CA SER A 36 -14.12 -7.97 -0.86
C SER A 36 -14.47 -7.09 0.34
N LYS A 37 -15.73 -7.04 0.71
CA LYS A 37 -16.20 -6.40 1.96
C LYS A 37 -16.28 -7.40 3.11
N GLN A 38 -15.69 -8.56 2.99
CA GLN A 38 -15.72 -9.63 3.98
C GLN A 38 -15.28 -9.17 5.38
N PHE A 39 -14.30 -8.24 5.44
CA PHE A 39 -13.77 -7.72 6.71
C PHE A 39 -14.29 -6.31 7.05
N ALA A 40 -15.41 -5.90 6.44
CA ALA A 40 -16.04 -4.63 6.79
C ALA A 40 -16.57 -4.66 8.22
N THR A 41 -16.42 -3.53 8.91
CA THR A 41 -16.91 -3.29 10.28
C THR A 41 -17.88 -2.11 10.29
N GLU A 42 -18.44 -1.79 11.44
CA GLU A 42 -19.28 -0.59 11.61
C GLU A 42 -18.59 0.73 11.27
N ASN A 43 -17.25 0.77 11.42
CA ASN A 43 -16.40 1.93 11.13
C ASN A 43 -15.90 1.98 9.67
N THR A 44 -16.32 1.04 8.84
CA THR A 44 -15.90 1.01 7.43
C THR A 44 -16.67 2.04 6.61
N ARG A 45 -15.94 2.89 5.89
CA ARG A 45 -16.44 3.89 4.94
C ARG A 45 -15.52 3.93 3.74
N ASP A 46 -15.83 3.15 2.70
CA ASP A 46 -14.99 3.11 1.51
C ASP A 46 -15.04 4.40 0.70
N VAL A 47 -13.89 4.76 0.17
CA VAL A 47 -13.75 5.78 -0.87
C VAL A 47 -13.19 5.16 -2.14
N PRO A 48 -13.43 5.75 -3.31
CA PRO A 48 -12.75 5.34 -4.53
C PRO A 48 -11.25 5.65 -4.42
N GLN A 49 -10.47 4.90 -5.19
CA GLN A 49 -9.04 5.13 -5.36
C GLN A 49 -8.65 5.07 -6.83
N PHE A 50 -7.43 5.49 -7.13
CA PHE A 50 -6.81 5.29 -8.43
C PHE A 50 -5.64 4.34 -8.28
N THR A 51 -5.47 3.45 -9.23
CA THR A 51 -4.43 2.41 -9.17
C THR A 51 -3.60 2.40 -10.45
N HIS A 52 -2.35 1.96 -10.33
CA HIS A 52 -1.48 1.69 -11.46
C HIS A 52 -0.67 0.41 -11.18
N GLY A 53 -0.86 -0.62 -12.03
CA GLY A 53 -0.13 -1.88 -11.90
C GLY A 53 1.22 -1.81 -12.61
N PHE A 54 2.31 -2.01 -11.87
CA PHE A 54 3.65 -2.13 -12.45
C PHE A 54 3.97 -3.57 -12.85
N TYR A 55 3.62 -4.52 -11.99
CA TYR A 55 3.93 -5.94 -12.15
C TYR A 55 2.85 -6.81 -11.51
N ALA A 56 2.40 -7.81 -12.22
CA ALA A 56 1.49 -8.85 -11.72
C ALA A 56 1.50 -10.06 -12.66
N ASN A 57 1.15 -11.25 -12.14
CA ASN A 57 1.05 -12.50 -12.91
C ASN A 57 2.32 -12.81 -13.72
N SER A 58 3.48 -12.59 -13.12
CA SER A 58 4.82 -12.78 -13.71
C SER A 58 5.10 -11.91 -14.94
N HIS A 59 4.35 -10.81 -15.12
CA HIS A 59 4.52 -9.88 -16.25
C HIS A 59 4.74 -8.44 -15.78
N ILE A 60 5.61 -7.74 -16.54
CA ILE A 60 5.77 -6.29 -16.42
C ILE A 60 4.60 -5.63 -17.18
N ASN A 61 3.74 -4.91 -16.45
CA ASN A 61 2.51 -4.31 -16.99
C ASN A 61 2.68 -2.80 -17.28
N SER A 62 3.82 -2.24 -16.95
CA SER A 62 4.06 -0.79 -17.07
C SER A 62 5.47 -0.47 -17.53
N LYS A 63 5.59 0.50 -18.44
CA LYS A 63 6.89 1.08 -18.83
C LYS A 63 7.61 1.78 -17.65
N TYR A 64 6.88 2.09 -16.58
CA TYR A 64 7.40 2.72 -15.37
C TYR A 64 7.94 1.71 -14.34
N PHE A 65 7.90 0.41 -14.63
CA PHE A 65 8.35 -0.62 -13.68
C PHE A 65 9.80 -0.41 -13.20
N ASN A 66 10.69 0.03 -14.09
CA ASN A 66 12.09 0.25 -13.73
C ASN A 66 12.29 1.36 -12.67
N MET A 67 11.34 2.27 -12.51
CA MET A 67 11.41 3.31 -11.48
C MET A 67 11.20 2.78 -10.05
N VAL A 68 10.55 1.64 -9.91
CA VAL A 68 10.25 1.04 -8.60
C VAL A 68 11.25 -0.06 -8.20
N ILE A 69 12.11 -0.52 -9.12
CA ILE A 69 13.16 -1.51 -8.85
C ILE A 69 14.10 -1.06 -7.71
N PRO A 70 14.60 0.19 -7.67
CA PRO A 70 15.52 0.62 -6.62
C PRO A 70 14.98 0.47 -5.20
N ILE A 71 13.65 0.46 -5.01
CA ILE A 71 13.04 0.20 -3.70
C ILE A 71 13.35 -1.24 -3.26
N MET A 72 13.22 -2.21 -4.17
CA MET A 72 13.49 -3.62 -3.89
C MET A 72 14.98 -3.89 -3.68
N ASP A 73 15.86 -3.23 -4.45
CA ASP A 73 17.31 -3.43 -4.38
C ASP A 73 17.91 -3.02 -3.03
N LEU A 74 17.19 -2.23 -2.23
CA LEU A 74 17.60 -1.78 -0.90
C LEU A 74 16.98 -2.61 0.24
N LEU A 75 16.16 -3.59 -0.08
CA LEU A 75 15.59 -4.53 0.88
C LEU A 75 16.54 -5.74 1.09
N PRO A 76 16.33 -6.53 2.15
CA PRO A 76 16.95 -7.86 2.28
C PRO A 76 16.76 -8.70 1.02
N LYS A 77 17.76 -9.56 0.73
CA LYS A 77 17.86 -10.27 -0.56
C LYS A 77 16.65 -11.15 -0.91
N GLU A 78 15.92 -11.60 0.08
CA GLU A 78 14.66 -12.35 -0.10
C GLU A 78 13.53 -11.53 -0.73
N TYR A 79 13.59 -10.18 -0.66
CA TYR A 79 12.57 -9.27 -1.21
C TYR A 79 13.03 -8.63 -2.51
N ASN A 80 13.35 -9.46 -3.49
CA ASN A 80 13.87 -9.03 -4.79
C ASN A 80 12.85 -9.25 -5.92
N LYS A 81 13.25 -8.90 -7.14
CA LYS A 81 12.40 -9.04 -8.33
C LYS A 81 11.99 -10.48 -8.64
N ASN A 82 12.80 -11.50 -8.30
CA ASN A 82 12.48 -12.89 -8.61
C ASN A 82 11.34 -13.42 -7.72
N ASN A 83 11.26 -12.91 -6.47
CA ASN A 83 10.23 -13.25 -5.52
C ASN A 83 9.02 -12.31 -5.59
N LEU A 84 9.03 -11.33 -6.51
CA LEU A 84 7.96 -10.36 -6.66
C LEU A 84 6.70 -11.01 -7.25
N VAL A 85 5.60 -10.95 -6.50
CA VAL A 85 4.27 -11.39 -6.93
C VAL A 85 3.50 -10.24 -7.56
N ARG A 86 3.56 -9.06 -6.94
CA ARG A 86 2.83 -7.87 -7.39
C ARG A 86 3.54 -6.58 -6.99
N ALA A 87 3.50 -5.59 -7.88
CA ALA A 87 3.83 -4.20 -7.56
C ALA A 87 2.75 -3.28 -8.12
N LYS A 88 2.15 -2.45 -7.27
CA LYS A 88 1.02 -1.58 -7.61
C LYS A 88 1.09 -0.26 -6.86
N ALA A 89 0.91 0.87 -7.55
CA ALA A 89 0.67 2.15 -6.90
C ALA A 89 -0.82 2.36 -6.64
N ASN A 90 -1.12 3.04 -5.53
CA ASN A 90 -2.45 3.48 -5.14
C ASN A 90 -2.43 4.96 -4.82
N LEU A 91 -3.42 5.71 -5.32
CA LEU A 91 -3.63 7.12 -5.03
C LEU A 91 -5.03 7.31 -4.47
N ILE A 92 -5.13 8.01 -3.35
CA ILE A 92 -6.39 8.44 -2.73
C ILE A 92 -6.35 9.96 -2.63
N TYR A 93 -7.43 10.60 -3.08
CA TYR A 93 -7.60 12.04 -2.95
C TYR A 93 -8.12 12.45 -1.57
N LYS A 94 -7.89 13.72 -1.26
CA LYS A 94 -8.42 14.41 -0.09
C LYS A 94 -9.93 14.20 0.06
N ASN A 95 -10.33 13.87 1.30
CA ASN A 95 -11.73 13.89 1.71
C ASN A 95 -11.84 14.55 3.09
N SER A 96 -11.93 15.89 3.11
CA SER A 96 -12.01 16.68 4.35
C SER A 96 -13.23 16.36 5.21
N MET A 97 -14.28 15.76 4.62
CA MET A 97 -15.51 15.34 5.32
C MET A 97 -15.48 13.88 5.77
N TYR A 98 -14.36 13.17 5.56
CA TYR A 98 -14.25 11.77 5.98
C TYR A 98 -14.42 11.65 7.50
N PRO A 99 -15.31 10.77 7.99
CA PRO A 99 -15.63 10.71 9.41
C PRO A 99 -14.41 10.32 10.25
N MET A 100 -14.26 10.94 11.42
CA MET A 100 -13.23 10.57 12.39
C MET A 100 -13.45 9.15 12.89
N GLY A 101 -12.38 8.40 13.10
CA GLY A 101 -12.45 7.01 13.56
C GLY A 101 -12.85 5.99 12.49
N CYS A 102 -13.26 6.44 11.30
CA CYS A 102 -13.54 5.55 10.18
C CYS A 102 -12.29 5.23 9.35
N HIS A 103 -12.37 4.14 8.61
CA HIS A 103 -11.35 3.66 7.69
C HIS A 103 -11.98 2.96 6.48
N ASN A 104 -11.23 2.78 5.41
CA ASN A 104 -11.66 1.94 4.29
C ASN A 104 -11.79 0.47 4.73
N THR A 105 -12.36 -0.38 3.88
CA THR A 105 -12.50 -1.82 4.19
C THR A 105 -11.13 -2.44 4.51
N PRO A 106 -10.98 -3.08 5.70
CA PRO A 106 -9.82 -3.89 6.00
C PRO A 106 -9.64 -5.04 5.01
N HIS A 107 -8.41 -5.37 4.69
CA HIS A 107 -8.07 -6.48 3.79
C HIS A 107 -6.71 -7.05 4.11
N ALA A 108 -6.47 -8.28 3.66
CA ALA A 108 -5.16 -8.90 3.53
C ALA A 108 -4.75 -8.85 2.06
N ASP A 109 -3.46 -8.67 1.76
CA ASP A 109 -3.01 -8.54 0.37
C ASP A 109 -3.11 -9.85 -0.41
N MET A 110 -2.63 -10.96 0.18
CA MET A 110 -2.65 -12.32 -0.41
C MET A 110 -2.94 -13.33 0.70
N PRO A 111 -4.21 -13.51 1.12
CA PRO A 111 -4.55 -14.34 2.27
C PRO A 111 -4.20 -15.83 2.10
N ASP A 112 -4.24 -16.32 0.86
CA ASP A 112 -4.05 -17.75 0.54
C ASP A 112 -2.58 -18.13 0.25
N MET A 113 -1.65 -17.16 0.34
CA MET A 113 -0.23 -17.37 0.04
C MET A 113 0.64 -16.99 1.25
N ASP A 114 1.80 -17.66 1.38
CA ASP A 114 2.84 -17.20 2.31
C ASP A 114 3.66 -16.08 1.67
N THR A 115 3.27 -14.85 1.97
CA THR A 115 3.82 -13.64 1.34
C THR A 115 4.09 -12.55 2.36
N THR A 116 5.01 -11.66 1.98
CA THR A 116 5.34 -10.43 2.70
C THR A 116 4.98 -9.22 1.85
N SER A 117 4.32 -8.26 2.46
CA SER A 117 3.95 -6.98 1.83
C SER A 117 4.87 -5.85 2.25
N LEU A 118 5.21 -4.98 1.31
CA LEU A 118 5.85 -3.69 1.57
C LEU A 118 4.94 -2.57 1.08
N ILE A 119 4.69 -1.59 1.94
CA ILE A 119 4.08 -0.32 1.54
C ILE A 119 5.16 0.75 1.57
N TYR A 120 5.51 1.32 0.41
CA TYR A 120 6.38 2.48 0.28
C TYR A 120 5.54 3.74 0.14
N TYR A 121 5.80 4.75 0.97
CA TYR A 121 5.10 6.03 0.96
C TYR A 121 5.81 7.02 0.05
N VAL A 122 5.12 7.43 -1.01
CA VAL A 122 5.68 8.32 -2.05
C VAL A 122 5.67 9.78 -1.61
N ASN A 123 4.70 10.16 -0.77
CA ASN A 123 4.55 11.53 -0.24
C ASN A 123 4.15 11.53 1.23
N ASP A 124 4.37 12.68 1.87
CA ASP A 124 3.78 12.93 3.18
C ASP A 124 2.27 13.05 3.07
N SER A 125 1.56 12.45 4.01
CA SER A 125 0.09 12.50 4.05
C SER A 125 -0.42 12.30 5.47
N ASP A 126 -1.61 12.83 5.75
CA ASP A 126 -2.39 12.56 6.95
C ASP A 126 -3.40 11.40 6.75
N GLY A 127 -3.34 10.75 5.59
CA GLY A 127 -4.10 9.53 5.30
C GLY A 127 -3.38 8.28 5.78
N ASP A 128 -3.64 7.86 7.00
CA ASP A 128 -2.89 6.79 7.67
C ASP A 128 -3.06 5.42 7.00
N THR A 129 -2.07 4.54 7.23
CA THR A 129 -2.24 3.09 7.11
C THR A 129 -2.49 2.53 8.50
N VAL A 130 -3.60 1.80 8.65
CA VAL A 130 -4.01 1.19 9.93
C VAL A 130 -3.80 -0.31 9.83
N PHE A 131 -3.15 -0.90 10.82
CA PHE A 131 -2.90 -2.33 10.95
C PHE A 131 -3.70 -2.88 12.11
N PHE A 132 -4.24 -4.09 11.94
CA PHE A 132 -5.06 -4.75 12.92
C PHE A 132 -4.39 -6.03 13.46
N GLN A 133 -4.82 -6.46 14.63
CA GLN A 133 -4.37 -7.70 15.25
C GLN A 133 -4.85 -8.93 14.45
N GLU A 134 -6.03 -8.82 13.86
CA GLU A 134 -6.72 -9.91 13.21
C GLU A 134 -6.09 -10.23 11.85
N THR A 135 -6.22 -11.49 11.48
CA THR A 135 -5.96 -12.04 10.14
C THR A 135 -7.30 -12.53 9.56
N PRO A 136 -7.38 -12.93 8.28
CA PRO A 136 -8.57 -13.54 7.71
C PRO A 136 -9.13 -14.71 8.54
N ASP A 137 -8.23 -15.53 9.13
CA ASP A 137 -8.60 -16.72 9.90
C ASP A 137 -9.12 -16.40 11.31
N THR A 138 -8.76 -15.26 11.87
CA THR A 138 -9.12 -14.86 13.24
C THR A 138 -10.19 -13.77 13.30
N PHE A 139 -10.59 -13.22 12.16
CA PHE A 139 -11.61 -12.18 12.09
C PHE A 139 -13.00 -12.72 12.50
N ASN A 140 -13.62 -12.03 13.43
CA ASN A 140 -14.94 -12.39 14.02
C ASN A 140 -15.98 -11.28 13.93
N GLY A 141 -15.78 -10.30 13.02
CA GLY A 141 -16.64 -9.14 12.85
C GLY A 141 -16.12 -7.85 13.50
N VAL A 142 -15.03 -7.94 14.26
CA VAL A 142 -14.38 -6.82 14.93
C VAL A 142 -12.91 -6.76 14.52
N VAL A 143 -12.34 -5.56 14.47
CA VAL A 143 -10.90 -5.33 14.27
C VAL A 143 -10.33 -4.55 15.43
N THR A 144 -9.13 -4.94 15.88
CA THR A 144 -8.38 -4.32 16.96
C THR A 144 -7.16 -3.62 16.37
N GLU A 145 -7.13 -2.30 16.37
CA GLU A 145 -6.00 -1.52 15.88
C GLU A 145 -4.74 -1.80 16.73
N THR A 146 -3.65 -2.18 16.08
CA THR A 146 -2.34 -2.41 16.72
C THR A 146 -1.34 -1.34 16.39
N LEU A 147 -1.42 -0.79 15.17
CA LEU A 147 -0.53 0.27 14.70
C LEU A 147 -1.25 1.16 13.71
N ARG A 148 -1.01 2.45 13.83
CA ARG A 148 -1.40 3.46 12.85
C ARG A 148 -0.14 4.18 12.36
N ASN A 149 0.19 4.01 11.07
CA ASN A 149 1.35 4.65 10.49
C ASN A 149 0.92 5.85 9.63
N LYS A 150 1.37 7.03 10.03
CA LYS A 150 1.20 8.25 9.25
C LYS A 150 2.24 8.25 8.10
N PRO A 151 1.81 8.31 6.84
CA PRO A 151 2.71 8.34 5.69
C PRO A 151 3.75 9.46 5.79
N LYS A 152 5.02 9.09 5.70
CA LYS A 152 6.14 10.00 5.49
C LYS A 152 6.80 9.65 4.18
N LYS A 153 7.08 10.67 3.36
CA LYS A 153 7.80 10.48 2.09
C LYS A 153 9.07 9.67 2.32
N ASN A 154 9.32 8.71 1.43
CA ASN A 154 10.52 7.86 1.45
C ASN A 154 10.62 6.92 2.67
N GLN A 155 9.51 6.67 3.34
CA GLN A 155 9.38 5.66 4.39
C GLN A 155 8.73 4.40 3.79
N ALA A 156 9.06 3.23 4.34
CA ALA A 156 8.39 1.98 3.95
C ALA A 156 8.10 1.11 5.17
N VAL A 157 7.01 0.34 5.11
CA VAL A 157 6.60 -0.63 6.12
C VAL A 157 6.54 -2.02 5.50
N LEU A 158 7.31 -2.95 6.05
CA LEU A 158 7.34 -4.37 5.66
C LEU A 158 6.57 -5.19 6.70
N PHE A 159 5.64 -6.04 6.25
CA PHE A 159 4.78 -6.83 7.14
C PHE A 159 4.28 -8.10 6.45
N ASN A 160 3.82 -9.09 7.25
CA ASN A 160 3.19 -10.29 6.73
C ASN A 160 1.87 -9.95 6.03
N SER A 161 1.70 -10.37 4.76
CA SER A 161 0.55 -10.03 3.92
C SER A 161 -0.81 -10.51 4.46
N LYS A 162 -0.83 -11.46 5.41
CA LYS A 162 -2.03 -11.95 6.08
C LYS A 162 -2.58 -11.01 7.15
N HIS A 163 -1.79 -10.04 7.63
CA HIS A 163 -2.33 -9.05 8.56
C HIS A 163 -3.39 -8.20 7.90
N LEU A 164 -4.55 -8.10 8.53
CA LEU A 164 -5.57 -7.16 8.11
C LEU A 164 -5.03 -5.74 8.27
N HIS A 165 -5.14 -4.97 7.22
CA HIS A 165 -4.76 -3.57 7.20
C HIS A 165 -5.68 -2.77 6.29
N THR A 166 -5.65 -1.46 6.42
CA THR A 166 -6.46 -0.57 5.62
C THR A 166 -5.84 0.82 5.50
N SER A 167 -6.42 1.65 4.66
CA SER A 167 -6.06 3.06 4.52
C SER A 167 -7.16 3.97 5.02
N VAL A 168 -6.76 5.17 5.43
CA VAL A 168 -7.65 6.29 5.68
C VAL A 168 -7.39 7.34 4.59
N PRO A 169 -8.42 7.96 4.00
CA PRO A 169 -8.21 9.08 3.08
C PRO A 169 -7.59 10.27 3.80
N PRO A 170 -6.72 11.03 3.13
CA PRO A 170 -6.21 12.28 3.72
C PRO A 170 -7.34 13.30 3.88
N ARG A 171 -7.29 14.08 4.96
CA ARG A 171 -8.26 15.13 5.26
C ARG A 171 -7.70 16.53 5.02
N GLU A 172 -6.40 16.70 5.15
CA GLU A 172 -5.68 17.97 4.98
C GLU A 172 -4.78 17.95 3.74
N ASN A 173 -4.00 16.89 3.56
CA ASN A 173 -3.16 16.75 2.37
C ASN A 173 -4.00 16.42 1.14
N ASP A 174 -3.64 16.95 -0.03
CA ASP A 174 -4.44 16.80 -1.25
C ASP A 174 -4.49 15.35 -1.76
N ILE A 175 -3.39 14.60 -1.60
CA ILE A 175 -3.26 13.23 -2.07
C ILE A 175 -2.49 12.36 -1.07
N ARG A 176 -2.75 11.06 -1.15
CA ARG A 176 -1.96 10.00 -0.55
C ARG A 176 -1.56 9.03 -1.66
N ILE A 177 -0.25 8.90 -1.91
CA ILE A 177 0.29 7.96 -2.89
C ILE A 177 1.18 6.95 -2.17
N ILE A 178 0.94 5.67 -2.44
CA ILE A 178 1.79 4.58 -1.97
C ILE A 178 2.14 3.66 -3.14
N ILE A 179 3.20 2.86 -2.97
CA ILE A 179 3.48 1.70 -3.81
C ILE A 179 3.46 0.47 -2.90
N ASN A 180 2.58 -0.48 -3.24
CA ASN A 180 2.46 -1.76 -2.55
C ASN A 180 3.18 -2.83 -3.36
N PHE A 181 4.11 -3.53 -2.72
CA PHE A 181 4.77 -4.73 -3.23
C PHE A 181 4.33 -5.93 -2.42
N VAL A 182 4.21 -7.07 -3.08
CA VAL A 182 3.99 -8.37 -2.44
C VAL A 182 5.05 -9.33 -2.93
N PHE A 183 5.75 -9.98 -2.01
CA PHE A 183 6.82 -10.92 -2.28
C PHE A 183 6.44 -12.30 -1.78
N ASN A 184 6.78 -13.35 -2.54
CA ASN A 184 6.70 -14.72 -2.08
C ASN A 184 7.81 -15.00 -1.06
N ASN A 185 7.49 -15.68 0.04
CA ASN A 185 8.46 -16.07 1.06
C ASN A 185 9.16 -17.39 0.73
N GLU A 186 8.64 -18.19 -0.20
CA GLU A 186 9.31 -19.40 -0.67
C GLU A 186 10.52 -19.02 -1.53
N GLU A 187 11.67 -19.64 -1.26
CA GLU A 187 12.85 -19.50 -2.13
C GLU A 187 12.54 -20.14 -3.50
N VAL A 188 12.67 -19.34 -4.57
CA VAL A 188 12.57 -19.79 -5.96
C VAL A 188 13.91 -20.32 -6.44
#